data_eb0154319cce31bd22e100347b71b228
#
_entry.id   eb0154319cce31bd22e100347b71b228
#
_cell.length_a   1.000
_cell.length_b   1.000
_cell.length_c   1.000
_cell.angle_alpha   90.00
_cell.angle_beta   90.00
_cell.angle_gamma   90.00
#
_symmetry.space_group_name_H-M   'P 1'
#
loop_
_entity.id
_entity.type
_entity.pdbx_description
1 polymer ?
#
loop_
_entity_poly.entity_id
_entity_poly.type
_entity_poly.pdbx_seq_one_letter_code
_entity_poly.pdbx_strand_id
1 'polypeptide(L)'
;EKYLLGLEAARRILPNFRTDLIGFSQSAEAQVGSYLVGENRATVLALHYPTPQMARVRYGAMESMLGINQDKGRDSIYGRRTGSVAILILDAPSANAAQKLIDQFQVTSNVSWNEPAPQQEKFIVEVVRMVLAILILAFFISGLAAGGGVMIFLSRRMANRFFPQWAWGDPERGQIIRLNLR
;
A
#
# COMPACT_ATOMS: atom_id res chain seq x y z
N GLU A 1 -22.82 4.12 -17.65
CA GLU A 1 -22.65 4.16 -16.17
C GLU A 1 -23.17 5.49 -15.63
N LYS A 2 -23.93 5.43 -14.57
CA LYS A 2 -24.46 6.63 -13.89
C LYS A 2 -24.30 6.45 -12.38
N TYR A 3 -23.87 7.50 -11.71
CA TYR A 3 -23.87 7.57 -10.25
C TYR A 3 -25.29 7.85 -9.76
N LEU A 4 -25.70 7.13 -8.72
CA LEU A 4 -26.95 7.37 -8.02
C LEU A 4 -26.68 8.22 -6.80
N LEU A 5 -27.09 9.46 -6.87
CA LEU A 5 -26.99 10.41 -5.75
C LEU A 5 -28.31 10.40 -4.95
N GLY A 6 -28.42 9.43 -4.02
CA GLY A 6 -29.49 9.40 -3.05
C GLY A 6 -30.70 8.52 -3.40
N LEU A 7 -31.62 8.45 -2.43
CA LEU A 7 -32.77 7.54 -2.43
C LEU A 7 -33.75 7.80 -3.60
N GLU A 8 -33.95 9.05 -3.98
CA GLU A 8 -34.88 9.41 -5.07
C GLU A 8 -34.39 8.89 -6.43
N ALA A 9 -33.07 8.90 -6.67
CA ALA A 9 -32.52 8.32 -7.89
C ALA A 9 -32.61 6.78 -7.88
N ALA A 10 -32.43 6.17 -6.73
CA ALA A 10 -32.55 4.72 -6.56
C ALA A 10 -34.00 4.23 -6.77
N ARG A 11 -35.01 4.98 -6.32
CA ARG A 11 -36.43 4.64 -6.52
C ARG A 11 -36.86 4.59 -7.97
N ARG A 12 -36.20 5.34 -8.85
CA ARG A 12 -36.49 5.30 -10.31
C ARG A 12 -36.07 3.97 -10.95
N ILE A 13 -35.08 3.30 -10.37
CA ILE A 13 -34.56 2.03 -10.87
C ILE A 13 -35.21 0.87 -10.12
N LEU A 14 -35.49 1.06 -8.86
CA LEU A 14 -36.07 0.08 -7.95
C LEU A 14 -37.32 0.69 -7.28
N PRO A 15 -38.48 0.71 -7.95
CA PRO A 15 -39.69 1.34 -7.44
C PRO A 15 -40.20 0.74 -6.13
N ASN A 16 -39.80 -0.49 -5.80
CA ASN A 16 -40.14 -1.19 -4.57
C ASN A 16 -39.30 -0.76 -3.35
N PHE A 17 -38.30 0.11 -3.55
CA PHE A 17 -37.47 0.65 -2.46
C PHE A 17 -38.19 1.81 -1.76
N ARG A 18 -39.06 1.46 -0.81
CA ARG A 18 -39.80 2.46 -0.01
C ARG A 18 -38.97 3.07 1.11
N THR A 19 -37.95 2.38 1.56
CA THR A 19 -37.06 2.77 2.65
C THR A 19 -35.62 2.84 2.15
N ASP A 20 -34.73 3.54 2.87
CA ASP A 20 -33.29 3.60 2.55
C ASP A 20 -32.58 2.27 2.87
N LEU A 21 -32.91 1.23 2.11
CA LEU A 21 -32.28 -0.09 2.24
C LEU A 21 -30.82 -0.05 1.84
N ILE A 22 -30.47 0.80 0.88
CA ILE A 22 -29.10 0.97 0.42
C ILE A 22 -28.23 1.61 1.50
N GLY A 23 -28.77 2.55 2.27
CA GLY A 23 -28.03 3.24 3.33
C GLY A 23 -27.35 4.53 2.86
N PHE A 24 -27.95 5.25 1.93
CA PHE A 24 -27.45 6.57 1.50
C PHE A 24 -27.31 7.55 2.66
N SER A 25 -28.20 7.47 3.65
CA SER A 25 -28.10 8.24 4.89
C SER A 25 -26.85 7.92 5.74
N GLN A 26 -26.19 6.82 5.45
CA GLN A 26 -24.97 6.34 6.12
C GLN A 26 -23.76 6.34 5.16
N SER A 27 -23.75 7.23 4.21
CA SER A 27 -22.65 7.41 3.24
C SER A 27 -22.40 6.21 2.32
N ALA A 28 -23.44 5.42 2.02
CA ALA A 28 -23.34 4.44 0.96
C ALA A 28 -23.38 5.14 -0.40
N GLU A 29 -22.54 4.66 -1.30
CA GLU A 29 -22.48 5.13 -2.69
C GLU A 29 -23.04 4.05 -3.62
N ALA A 30 -23.73 4.46 -4.67
CA ALA A 30 -24.30 3.54 -5.64
C ALA A 30 -23.98 3.97 -7.07
N GLN A 31 -23.60 3.00 -7.88
CA GLN A 31 -23.40 3.16 -9.32
C GLN A 31 -24.34 2.20 -10.06
N VAL A 32 -24.94 2.68 -11.14
CA VAL A 32 -25.80 1.86 -12.00
C VAL A 32 -25.22 1.81 -13.40
N GLY A 33 -25.24 0.62 -13.97
CA GLY A 33 -24.86 0.36 -15.36
C GLY A 33 -25.89 -0.57 -16.02
N SER A 34 -26.10 -0.41 -17.33
CA SER A 34 -26.92 -1.32 -18.11
C SER A 34 -26.02 -2.11 -19.05
N TYR A 35 -26.16 -3.41 -19.04
CA TYR A 35 -25.32 -4.36 -19.80
C TYR A 35 -26.18 -5.23 -20.69
N LEU A 36 -25.69 -5.52 -21.89
CA LEU A 36 -26.33 -6.45 -22.80
C LEU A 36 -25.84 -7.87 -22.49
N VAL A 37 -26.76 -8.79 -22.29
CA VAL A 37 -26.51 -10.22 -22.06
C VAL A 37 -27.27 -11.03 -23.12
N GLY A 38 -26.59 -11.30 -24.21
CA GLY A 38 -27.23 -11.79 -25.42
C GLY A 38 -28.16 -10.72 -26.03
N GLU A 39 -29.43 -11.05 -26.24
CA GLU A 39 -30.43 -10.08 -26.71
C GLU A 39 -31.15 -9.32 -25.59
N ASN A 40 -30.93 -9.70 -24.34
CA ASN A 40 -31.56 -9.08 -23.18
C ASN A 40 -30.68 -8.03 -22.53
N ARG A 41 -31.31 -7.10 -21.82
CA ARG A 41 -30.62 -6.07 -21.05
C ARG A 41 -30.72 -6.41 -19.56
N ALA A 42 -29.58 -6.37 -18.86
CA ALA A 42 -29.51 -6.50 -17.43
C ALA A 42 -29.04 -5.19 -16.81
N THR A 43 -29.57 -4.84 -15.66
CA THR A 43 -29.16 -3.66 -14.88
C THR A 43 -28.26 -4.12 -13.75
N VAL A 44 -27.06 -3.56 -13.68
CA VAL A 44 -26.09 -3.80 -12.61
C VAL A 44 -26.08 -2.62 -11.68
N LEU A 45 -26.25 -2.87 -10.39
CA LEU A 45 -26.16 -1.91 -9.31
C LEU A 45 -24.98 -2.26 -8.43
N ALA A 46 -23.93 -1.46 -8.46
CA ALA A 46 -22.78 -1.60 -7.58
C ALA A 46 -22.92 -0.64 -6.40
N LEU A 47 -22.88 -1.19 -5.21
CA LEU A 47 -23.04 -0.47 -3.93
C LEU A 47 -21.72 -0.51 -3.20
N HIS A 48 -21.20 0.65 -2.84
CA HIS A 48 -19.99 0.79 -2.05
C HIS A 48 -20.33 1.33 -0.66
N TYR A 49 -19.82 0.68 0.36
CA TYR A 49 -20.04 1.03 1.76
C TYR A 49 -18.74 1.46 2.43
N PRO A 50 -18.79 2.39 3.39
CA PRO A 50 -17.61 2.84 4.13
C PRO A 50 -16.88 1.70 4.86
N THR A 51 -17.63 0.67 5.30
CA THR A 51 -17.06 -0.47 6.02
C THR A 51 -17.63 -1.81 5.56
N PRO A 52 -16.85 -2.91 5.64
CA PRO A 52 -17.37 -4.25 5.33
C PRO A 52 -18.51 -4.71 6.25
N GLN A 53 -18.53 -4.24 7.51
CA GLN A 53 -19.61 -4.53 8.45
C GLN A 53 -20.94 -3.91 8.01
N MET A 54 -20.89 -2.65 7.57
CA MET A 54 -22.07 -1.97 7.03
C MET A 54 -22.57 -2.66 5.77
N ALA A 55 -21.67 -3.02 4.86
CA ALA A 55 -22.00 -3.79 3.66
C ALA A 55 -22.71 -5.11 4.02
N ARG A 56 -22.23 -5.81 5.05
CA ARG A 56 -22.83 -7.07 5.51
C ARG A 56 -24.25 -6.87 6.04
N VAL A 57 -24.44 -5.89 6.91
CA VAL A 57 -25.76 -5.61 7.52
C VAL A 57 -26.75 -5.17 6.44
N ARG A 58 -26.35 -4.25 5.58
CA ARG A 58 -27.23 -3.73 4.52
C ARG A 58 -27.55 -4.76 3.45
N TYR A 59 -26.56 -5.56 3.04
CA TYR A 59 -26.78 -6.64 2.08
C TYR A 59 -27.73 -7.69 2.64
N GLY A 60 -27.58 -8.11 3.90
CA GLY A 60 -28.49 -9.04 4.54
C GLY A 60 -29.93 -8.51 4.66
N ALA A 61 -30.11 -7.21 4.94
CA ALA A 61 -31.42 -6.57 4.92
C ALA A 61 -32.05 -6.56 3.51
N MET A 62 -31.26 -6.28 2.47
CA MET A 62 -31.72 -6.36 1.08
C MET A 62 -32.04 -7.80 0.68
N GLU A 63 -31.21 -8.76 1.05
CA GLU A 63 -31.42 -10.18 0.76
C GLU A 63 -32.76 -10.68 1.33
N SER A 64 -33.07 -10.34 2.57
CA SER A 64 -34.33 -10.74 3.22
C SER A 64 -35.56 -10.04 2.65
N MET A 65 -35.44 -8.76 2.27
CA MET A 65 -36.60 -7.99 1.75
C MET A 65 -36.85 -8.20 0.25
N LEU A 66 -35.82 -8.30 -0.54
CA LEU A 66 -35.90 -8.39 -1.99
C LEU A 66 -35.86 -9.82 -2.50
N GLY A 67 -35.45 -10.78 -1.66
CA GLY A 67 -35.25 -12.17 -2.04
C GLY A 67 -34.12 -12.33 -3.05
N ILE A 68 -32.99 -11.74 -2.77
CA ILE A 68 -31.79 -11.84 -3.62
C ILE A 68 -31.40 -13.31 -3.74
N ASN A 69 -30.99 -13.71 -4.94
CA ASN A 69 -30.63 -15.08 -5.31
C ASN A 69 -31.81 -16.11 -5.24
N GLN A 70 -33.03 -15.62 -5.13
CA GLN A 70 -34.20 -16.44 -5.29
C GLN A 70 -34.72 -16.31 -6.73
N ASP A 71 -34.98 -17.45 -7.38
CA ASP A 71 -35.53 -17.44 -8.73
C ASP A 71 -37.03 -17.09 -8.67
N LYS A 72 -37.34 -15.86 -9.07
CA LYS A 72 -38.72 -15.33 -9.17
C LYS A 72 -39.10 -15.03 -10.61
N GLY A 73 -38.42 -15.64 -11.56
CA GLY A 73 -38.63 -15.38 -13.00
C GLY A 73 -38.02 -14.00 -13.40
N ARG A 74 -38.80 -13.19 -14.12
CA ARG A 74 -38.29 -11.89 -14.64
C ARG A 74 -37.93 -10.88 -13.59
N ASP A 75 -38.49 -10.95 -12.40
CA ASP A 75 -38.22 -10.03 -11.29
C ASP A 75 -37.13 -10.56 -10.36
N SER A 76 -36.36 -11.56 -10.81
CA SER A 76 -35.27 -12.12 -10.01
C SER A 76 -34.12 -11.11 -9.85
N ILE A 77 -33.66 -10.94 -8.61
CA ILE A 77 -32.52 -10.13 -8.25
C ILE A 77 -31.41 -11.08 -7.83
N TYR A 78 -30.28 -10.98 -8.49
CA TYR A 78 -29.08 -11.74 -8.14
C TYR A 78 -28.03 -10.81 -7.55
N GLY A 79 -27.26 -11.30 -6.59
CA GLY A 79 -26.25 -10.45 -5.98
C GLY A 79 -25.15 -11.19 -5.27
N ARG A 80 -24.06 -10.50 -5.07
CA ARG A 80 -22.91 -10.96 -4.31
C ARG A 80 -22.30 -9.78 -3.54
N ARG A 81 -21.86 -10.05 -2.34
CA ARG A 81 -21.09 -9.09 -1.53
C ARG A 81 -19.65 -9.56 -1.42
N THR A 82 -18.72 -8.64 -1.65
CA THR A 82 -17.28 -8.85 -1.48
C THR A 82 -16.69 -7.67 -0.72
N GLY A 83 -16.23 -7.91 0.51
CA GLY A 83 -15.70 -6.83 1.36
C GLY A 83 -16.73 -5.74 1.64
N SER A 84 -16.42 -4.50 1.28
CA SER A 84 -17.26 -3.30 1.39
C SER A 84 -18.16 -3.06 0.19
N VAL A 85 -18.10 -3.90 -0.84
CA VAL A 85 -18.88 -3.74 -2.07
C VAL A 85 -19.94 -4.83 -2.17
N ALA A 86 -21.16 -4.42 -2.56
CA ALA A 86 -22.23 -5.33 -2.95
C ALA A 86 -22.63 -5.05 -4.40
N ILE A 87 -22.80 -6.11 -5.19
CA ILE A 87 -23.23 -6.02 -6.59
C ILE A 87 -24.59 -6.70 -6.66
N LEU A 88 -25.55 -5.99 -7.22
CA LEU A 88 -26.89 -6.52 -7.51
C LEU A 88 -27.13 -6.47 -9.02
N ILE A 89 -27.71 -7.52 -9.54
CA ILE A 89 -28.12 -7.62 -10.95
C ILE A 89 -29.62 -7.79 -11.00
N LEU A 90 -30.26 -6.89 -11.72
CA LEU A 90 -31.69 -6.87 -11.95
C LEU A 90 -31.96 -7.18 -13.41
N ASP A 91 -33.14 -7.72 -13.68
CA ASP A 91 -33.63 -8.03 -15.03
C ASP A 91 -32.73 -9.01 -15.80
N ALA A 92 -31.96 -9.83 -15.09
CA ALA A 92 -31.13 -10.84 -15.75
C ALA A 92 -32.01 -11.93 -16.40
N PRO A 93 -31.67 -12.35 -17.62
CA PRO A 93 -32.46 -13.36 -18.33
C PRO A 93 -32.41 -14.76 -17.67
N SER A 94 -31.38 -15.04 -16.89
CA SER A 94 -31.20 -16.29 -16.13
C SER A 94 -30.20 -16.14 -15.01
N ALA A 95 -30.24 -17.04 -14.02
CA ALA A 95 -29.26 -17.10 -12.92
C ALA A 95 -27.82 -17.27 -13.44
N ASN A 96 -27.63 -18.10 -14.47
CA ASN A 96 -26.28 -18.27 -15.07
C ASN A 96 -25.76 -17.01 -15.74
N ALA A 97 -26.63 -16.22 -16.37
CA ALA A 97 -26.27 -14.96 -16.98
C ALA A 97 -25.89 -13.93 -15.92
N ALA A 98 -26.64 -13.84 -14.82
CA ALA A 98 -26.33 -13.00 -13.68
C ALA A 98 -25.00 -13.39 -13.04
N GLN A 99 -24.75 -14.67 -12.83
CA GLN A 99 -23.51 -15.17 -12.24
C GLN A 99 -22.28 -14.81 -13.11
N LYS A 100 -22.37 -15.00 -14.43
CA LYS A 100 -21.30 -14.60 -15.36
C LYS A 100 -21.01 -13.11 -15.30
N LEU A 101 -22.03 -12.27 -15.18
CA LEU A 101 -21.85 -10.82 -14.99
C LEU A 101 -21.17 -10.54 -13.65
N ILE A 102 -21.62 -11.14 -12.55
CA ILE A 102 -21.02 -10.96 -11.23
C ILE A 102 -19.53 -11.35 -11.25
N ASP A 103 -19.17 -12.43 -11.93
CA ASP A 103 -17.79 -12.92 -12.00
C ASP A 103 -16.87 -12.02 -12.83
N GLN A 104 -17.43 -11.22 -13.75
CA GLN A 104 -16.69 -10.22 -14.51
C GLN A 104 -16.32 -8.97 -13.67
N PHE A 105 -17.08 -8.70 -12.60
CA PHE A 105 -16.77 -7.63 -11.68
C PHE A 105 -15.71 -8.09 -10.66
N GLN A 106 -14.46 -7.90 -11.01
CA GLN A 106 -13.36 -8.04 -10.04
C GLN A 106 -13.38 -6.82 -9.12
N VAL A 107 -13.94 -7.00 -7.93
CA VAL A 107 -13.87 -5.97 -6.90
C VAL A 107 -12.48 -6.03 -6.29
N THR A 108 -11.59 -5.19 -6.78
CA THR A 108 -10.32 -4.92 -6.09
C THR A 108 -10.63 -4.00 -4.91
N SER A 109 -10.97 -4.59 -3.76
CA SER A 109 -11.11 -3.79 -2.54
C SER A 109 -9.72 -3.41 -2.06
N ASN A 110 -9.22 -2.28 -2.54
CA ASN A 110 -8.09 -1.60 -1.92
C ASN A 110 -8.57 -1.00 -0.59
N VAL A 111 -8.76 -1.85 0.40
CA VAL A 111 -8.87 -1.39 1.78
C VAL A 111 -7.44 -1.10 2.21
N SER A 112 -7.05 0.17 2.20
CA SER A 112 -5.72 0.65 2.58
C SER A 112 -5.27 0.25 4.00
N TRP A 113 -6.15 -0.37 4.78
CA TRP A 113 -5.91 -0.90 6.12
C TRP A 113 -5.33 -2.33 6.11
N ASN A 114 -5.39 -3.00 4.96
CA ASN A 114 -4.93 -4.38 4.80
C ASN A 114 -4.00 -4.52 3.60
N GLU A 115 -3.41 -3.42 3.15
CA GLU A 115 -2.17 -3.57 2.42
C GLU A 115 -1.24 -4.29 3.41
N PRO A 116 -0.81 -5.53 3.09
CA PRO A 116 0.30 -6.11 3.82
C PRO A 116 1.38 -5.04 3.79
N ALA A 117 1.79 -4.57 4.96
CA ALA A 117 2.81 -3.53 5.10
C ALA A 117 3.88 -3.84 4.06
N PRO A 118 4.26 -2.88 3.19
CA PRO A 118 5.05 -3.13 1.98
C PRO A 118 6.22 -3.99 2.38
N GLN A 119 6.17 -5.21 1.93
CA GLN A 119 6.95 -6.39 2.31
C GLN A 119 8.15 -6.02 3.18
N GLN A 120 7.98 -6.09 4.48
CA GLN A 120 9.04 -5.83 5.48
C GLN A 120 10.32 -6.61 5.14
N GLU A 121 10.20 -7.74 4.44
CA GLU A 121 11.33 -8.51 3.95
C GLU A 121 12.24 -7.71 3.00
N LYS A 122 11.69 -6.93 2.06
CA LYS A 122 12.51 -6.09 1.18
C LYS A 122 13.16 -4.94 1.95
N PHE A 123 12.42 -4.34 2.86
CA PHE A 123 12.95 -3.27 3.71
C PHE A 123 14.06 -3.80 4.63
N ILE A 124 13.87 -4.97 5.26
CA ILE A 124 14.88 -5.61 6.10
C ILE A 124 16.15 -5.93 5.31
N VAL A 125 16.00 -6.49 4.10
CA VAL A 125 17.15 -6.80 3.22
C VAL A 125 17.90 -5.53 2.80
N GLU A 126 17.19 -4.45 2.48
CA GLU A 126 17.82 -3.16 2.14
C GLU A 126 18.56 -2.55 3.33
N VAL A 127 17.97 -2.58 4.53
CA VAL A 127 18.61 -2.10 5.74
C VAL A 127 19.85 -2.93 6.07
N VAL A 128 19.78 -4.26 5.99
CA VAL A 128 20.94 -5.15 6.20
C VAL A 128 22.04 -4.86 5.19
N ARG A 129 21.70 -4.68 3.91
CA ARG A 129 22.67 -4.31 2.87
C ARG A 129 23.34 -2.97 3.16
N MET A 130 22.57 -1.98 3.60
CA MET A 130 23.08 -0.66 3.96
C MET A 130 24.04 -0.75 5.15
N VAL A 131 23.67 -1.47 6.20
CA VAL A 131 24.53 -1.69 7.38
C VAL A 131 25.82 -2.41 6.99
N LEU A 132 25.73 -3.45 6.17
CA LEU A 132 26.90 -4.19 5.68
C LEU A 132 27.84 -3.28 4.86
N ALA A 133 27.29 -2.43 3.99
CA ALA A 133 28.08 -1.47 3.22
C ALA A 133 28.83 -0.48 4.11
N ILE A 134 28.19 0.01 5.18
CA ILE A 134 28.82 0.91 6.15
C ILE A 134 29.96 0.20 6.90
N LEU A 135 29.76 -1.05 7.32
CA LEU A 135 30.81 -1.84 7.99
C LEU A 135 32.01 -2.12 7.08
N ILE A 136 31.78 -2.46 5.83
CA ILE A 136 32.83 -2.66 4.83
C ILE A 136 33.61 -1.35 4.61
N LEU A 137 32.92 -0.23 4.47
CA LEU A 137 33.54 1.08 4.30
C LEU A 137 34.40 1.45 5.51
N ALA A 138 33.88 1.25 6.74
CA ALA A 138 34.59 1.52 7.97
C ALA A 138 35.87 0.64 8.08
N PHE A 139 35.76 -0.63 7.72
CA PHE A 139 36.91 -1.53 7.69
C PHE A 139 37.96 -1.08 6.68
N PHE A 140 37.54 -0.63 5.49
CA PHE A 140 38.45 -0.12 4.46
C PHE A 140 39.20 1.12 4.91
N ILE A 141 38.49 2.10 5.51
CA ILE A 141 39.09 3.33 6.03
C ILE A 141 40.06 3.02 7.16
N SER A 142 39.71 2.13 8.08
CA SER A 142 40.58 1.68 9.17
C SER A 142 41.84 0.99 8.66
N GLY A 143 41.69 0.11 7.64
CA GLY A 143 42.82 -0.53 7.00
C GLY A 143 43.78 0.42 6.30
N LEU A 144 43.26 1.45 5.61
CA LEU A 144 44.07 2.52 5.00
C LEU A 144 44.81 3.36 6.04
N ALA A 145 44.13 3.68 7.13
CA ALA A 145 44.73 4.46 8.21
C ALA A 145 45.87 3.67 8.90
N ALA A 146 45.65 2.38 9.19
CA ALA A 146 46.68 1.53 9.78
C ALA A 146 47.85 1.29 8.80
N GLY A 147 47.57 0.99 7.53
CA GLY A 147 48.58 0.82 6.49
C GLY A 147 49.42 2.07 6.26
N GLY A 148 48.73 3.22 6.16
CA GLY A 148 49.41 4.55 6.09
C GLY A 148 50.30 4.82 7.30
N GLY A 149 49.81 4.54 8.50
CA GLY A 149 50.58 4.68 9.72
C GLY A 149 51.85 3.82 9.73
N VAL A 150 51.73 2.55 9.37
CA VAL A 150 52.88 1.63 9.26
C VAL A 150 53.85 2.10 8.18
N MET A 151 53.37 2.56 7.03
CA MET A 151 54.23 3.06 5.95
C MET A 151 55.01 4.30 6.36
N ILE A 152 54.38 5.25 7.04
CA ILE A 152 55.05 6.44 7.60
C ILE A 152 56.07 6.03 8.67
N PHE A 153 55.73 5.09 9.53
CA PHE A 153 56.67 4.61 10.55
C PHE A 153 57.90 3.94 9.93
N LEU A 154 57.72 3.08 8.96
CA LEU A 154 58.81 2.40 8.25
C LEU A 154 59.67 3.38 7.45
N SER A 155 59.06 4.36 6.75
CA SER A 155 59.81 5.38 6.00
C SER A 155 60.64 6.25 6.93
N ARG A 156 60.07 6.62 8.08
CA ARG A 156 60.79 7.39 9.11
C ARG A 156 61.97 6.59 9.73
N ARG A 157 61.77 5.30 9.95
CA ARG A 157 62.82 4.38 10.42
C ARG A 157 63.94 4.18 9.39
N MET A 158 63.57 4.05 8.10
CA MET A 158 64.54 3.96 7.02
C MET A 158 65.29 5.29 6.81
N ALA A 159 64.59 6.40 6.79
CA ALA A 159 65.22 7.72 6.66
C ALA A 159 66.25 7.99 7.79
N ASN A 160 65.95 7.64 9.02
CA ASN A 160 66.88 7.75 10.15
C ASN A 160 68.10 6.82 10.02
N ARG A 161 67.95 5.70 9.31
CA ARG A 161 69.06 4.72 9.13
C ARG A 161 70.01 5.11 7.99
N PHE A 162 69.46 5.69 6.91
CA PHE A 162 70.25 6.03 5.72
C PHE A 162 70.64 7.49 5.64
N PHE A 163 69.90 8.40 6.30
CA PHE A 163 70.20 9.85 6.33
C PHE A 163 70.10 10.43 7.74
N PRO A 164 71.04 10.09 8.60
CA PRO A 164 71.01 10.55 10.01
C PRO A 164 71.10 12.10 10.17
N GLN A 165 71.53 12.81 9.11
CA GLN A 165 71.62 14.29 9.11
C GLN A 165 70.31 14.99 8.70
N TRP A 166 69.30 14.25 8.22
CA TRP A 166 68.01 14.78 7.81
C TRP A 166 66.89 14.43 8.82
N ALA A 167 67.28 14.04 10.02
CA ALA A 167 66.30 13.84 11.07
C ALA A 167 65.55 15.16 11.32
N TRP A 168 64.33 15.19 10.85
CA TRP A 168 63.41 16.32 11.00
C TRP A 168 63.23 16.66 12.46
N GLY A 169 63.76 17.88 12.84
CA GLY A 169 63.39 18.60 14.02
C GLY A 169 63.65 17.88 15.33
N ASP A 170 64.80 18.16 15.90
CA ASP A 170 65.03 17.97 17.33
C ASP A 170 63.97 18.77 18.10
N PRO A 171 63.01 18.13 18.78
CA PRO A 171 61.98 18.87 19.52
C PRO A 171 62.53 19.62 20.73
N GLU A 172 63.80 19.42 21.06
CA GLU A 172 64.45 20.07 22.24
C GLU A 172 65.04 21.42 21.96
N ARG A 173 65.02 21.93 20.71
CA ARG A 173 65.43 23.29 20.42
C ARG A 173 64.33 24.35 20.55
N GLY A 174 63.35 24.12 21.35
CA GLY A 174 62.53 25.20 21.91
C GLY A 174 63.30 25.95 22.90
N GLN A 175 64.07 26.92 22.42
CA GLN A 175 64.71 27.95 23.35
C GLN A 175 63.59 28.63 24.11
N ILE A 176 63.41 28.23 25.37
CA ILE A 176 62.63 29.00 26.34
C ILE A 176 63.35 30.31 26.55
N ILE A 177 62.89 31.36 25.86
CA ILE A 177 63.33 32.73 26.14
C ILE A 177 62.78 33.08 27.52
N ARG A 178 63.64 32.97 28.57
CA ARG A 178 63.33 33.50 29.87
C ARG A 178 63.50 35.00 29.79
N LEU A 179 62.40 35.72 29.66
CA LEU A 179 62.35 37.17 29.88
C LEU A 179 62.55 37.42 31.36
N ASN A 180 63.77 37.86 31.70
CA ASN A 180 64.13 38.35 33.06
C ASN A 180 63.61 39.77 33.16
N LEU A 181 62.38 39.97 33.60
CA LEU A 181 61.83 41.29 33.93
C LEU A 181 62.27 41.63 35.34
N ARG A 182 63.10 42.67 35.44
CA ARG A 182 63.50 43.37 36.68
C ARG A 182 62.53 44.50 36.94
#